data_85439ff7578947b448eaa188b6fc1f3e
#
_entry.id   85439ff7578947b448eaa188b6fc1f3e
#
_cell.length_a   1.000
_cell.length_b   1.000
_cell.length_c   1.000
_cell.angle_alpha   90.00
_cell.angle_beta   90.00
_cell.angle_gamma   90.00
#
_symmetry.space_group_name_H-M   'P 1'
#
loop_
_entity.id
_entity.type
_entity.pdbx_description
1 polymer ?
#
loop_
_entity_poly.entity_id
_entity_poly.type
_entity_poly.pdbx_seq_one_letter_code
_entity_poly.pdbx_strand_id
1 'polypeptide(L)'
;GVITREGEILASRTVPTSMDAEQLEADIVGIVDELRADYEVDAVGLALAGFLDPTCEVVRFAPHLPWRHAKVRESLSQKLGMHVRLEHDANSAAWGEWCFGAGRGAEDWVFFAVGTGIGATLMTHDTIYRGAFGTAPEFGHIVVVPNGRQCSCGKRGCLERYASGTALPDTC
;
A
#
# COMPACT_ATOMS: atom_id res chain seq x y z
N GLY A 1 10.61 -0.70 9.22
CA GLY A 1 10.88 -0.12 10.55
C GLY A 1 10.10 -0.80 11.65
N VAL A 2 10.42 -0.47 12.90
CA VAL A 2 9.70 -0.91 14.10
C VAL A 2 8.86 0.26 14.60
N ILE A 3 7.59 0.00 14.88
CA ILE A 3 6.65 0.98 15.43
C ILE A 3 6.00 0.42 16.70
N THR A 4 5.71 1.28 17.67
CA THR A 4 4.92 0.92 18.85
C THR A 4 3.43 0.88 18.54
N ARG A 5 2.62 0.37 19.48
CA ARG A 5 1.15 0.40 19.37
C ARG A 5 0.57 1.82 19.40
N GLU A 6 1.31 2.77 19.94
CA GLU A 6 0.98 4.19 20.00
C GLU A 6 1.40 4.96 18.73
N GLY A 7 2.09 4.29 17.76
CA GLY A 7 2.52 4.86 16.50
C GLY A 7 3.91 5.51 16.51
N GLU A 8 4.68 5.33 17.58
CA GLU A 8 6.07 5.82 17.65
C GLU A 8 6.99 4.95 16.80
N ILE A 9 7.81 5.56 15.96
CA ILE A 9 8.82 4.88 15.14
C ILE A 9 10.10 4.73 15.96
N LEU A 10 10.43 3.50 16.36
CA LEU A 10 11.62 3.18 17.15
C LEU A 10 12.88 3.01 16.29
N ALA A 11 12.73 2.42 15.12
CA ALA A 11 13.83 2.19 14.19
C ALA A 11 13.35 2.11 12.74
N SER A 12 14.24 2.41 11.79
CA SER A 12 13.99 2.24 10.37
C SER A 12 15.22 1.68 9.66
N ARG A 13 14.99 0.91 8.58
CA ARG A 13 16.01 0.41 7.65
C ARG A 13 15.51 0.59 6.24
N THR A 14 16.44 0.78 5.32
CA THR A 14 16.14 0.95 3.90
C THR A 14 17.13 0.13 3.09
N VAL A 15 16.62 -0.63 2.14
CA VAL A 15 17.41 -1.38 1.16
C VAL A 15 16.84 -1.13 -0.23
N PRO A 16 17.63 -1.27 -1.30
CA PRO A 16 17.12 -1.22 -2.66
C PRO A 16 16.08 -2.32 -2.90
N THR A 17 15.02 -2.01 -3.63
CA THR A 17 14.00 -3.00 -3.98
C THR A 17 14.51 -3.94 -5.06
N SER A 18 14.61 -5.23 -4.79
CA SER A 18 14.94 -6.23 -5.79
C SER A 18 13.77 -6.50 -6.73
N MET A 19 14.08 -6.75 -8.02
CA MET A 19 13.10 -7.20 -9.02
C MET A 19 13.07 -8.74 -9.15
N ASP A 20 13.85 -9.42 -8.36
CA ASP A 20 13.76 -10.87 -8.16
C ASP A 20 12.91 -11.17 -6.93
N ALA A 21 11.92 -12.07 -7.04
CA ALA A 21 10.96 -12.32 -5.98
C ALA A 21 11.58 -13.03 -4.76
N GLU A 22 12.50 -13.95 -4.98
CA GLU A 22 13.17 -14.66 -3.88
C GLU A 22 14.12 -13.72 -3.13
N GLN A 23 14.87 -12.91 -3.86
CA GLN A 23 15.75 -11.91 -3.26
C GLN A 23 14.95 -10.86 -2.49
N LEU A 24 13.83 -10.36 -3.03
CA LEU A 24 12.97 -9.39 -2.35
C LEU A 24 12.43 -9.94 -1.03
N GLU A 25 11.97 -11.20 -1.03
CA GLU A 25 11.52 -11.84 0.21
C GLU A 25 12.68 -12.10 1.19
N ALA A 26 13.87 -12.44 0.69
CA ALA A 26 15.07 -12.60 1.52
C ALA A 26 15.51 -11.27 2.15
N ASP A 27 15.44 -10.17 1.40
CA ASP A 27 15.74 -8.82 1.90
C ASP A 27 14.76 -8.40 3.00
N ILE A 28 13.45 -8.69 2.82
CA ILE A 28 12.43 -8.43 3.85
C ILE A 28 12.71 -9.23 5.12
N VAL A 29 13.01 -10.54 4.98
CA VAL A 29 13.35 -11.41 6.12
C VAL A 29 14.59 -10.88 6.82
N GLY A 30 15.64 -10.53 6.09
CA GLY A 30 16.89 -10.01 6.64
C GLY A 30 16.68 -8.73 7.45
N ILE A 31 15.87 -7.79 6.95
CA ILE A 31 15.52 -6.55 7.68
C ILE A 31 14.75 -6.87 8.97
N VAL A 32 13.78 -7.80 8.91
CA VAL A 32 12.99 -8.18 10.09
C VAL A 32 13.88 -8.85 11.14
N ASP A 33 14.77 -9.75 10.72
CA ASP A 33 15.68 -10.45 11.64
C ASP A 33 16.71 -9.49 12.27
N GLU A 34 17.24 -8.54 11.49
CA GLU A 34 18.11 -7.48 12.03
C GLU A 34 17.37 -6.66 13.11
N LEU A 35 16.15 -6.23 12.84
CA LEU A 35 15.36 -5.44 13.79
C LEU A 35 14.95 -6.25 15.03
N ARG A 36 14.66 -7.53 14.88
CA ARG A 36 14.34 -8.44 16.00
C ARG A 36 15.52 -8.70 16.94
N ALA A 37 16.75 -8.43 16.51
CA ALA A 37 17.91 -8.54 17.40
C ALA A 37 17.88 -7.49 18.52
N ASP A 38 17.29 -6.32 18.24
CA ASP A 38 17.28 -5.19 19.18
C ASP A 38 15.88 -4.91 19.75
N TYR A 39 14.81 -5.39 19.09
CA TYR A 39 13.43 -5.08 19.45
C TYR A 39 12.57 -6.34 19.54
N GLU A 40 11.65 -6.36 20.48
CA GLU A 40 10.58 -7.34 20.54
C GLU A 40 9.52 -7.02 19.48
N VAL A 41 9.28 -7.94 18.54
CA VAL A 41 8.37 -7.78 17.40
C VAL A 41 7.27 -8.82 17.44
N ASP A 42 6.03 -8.38 17.62
CA ASP A 42 4.85 -9.27 17.73
C ASP A 42 4.35 -9.74 16.36
N ALA A 43 4.41 -8.88 15.34
CA ALA A 43 3.87 -9.15 14.01
C ALA A 43 4.54 -8.26 12.95
N VAL A 44 4.36 -8.63 11.68
CA VAL A 44 4.85 -7.86 10.53
C VAL A 44 3.69 -7.38 9.68
N GLY A 45 3.65 -6.08 9.42
CA GLY A 45 2.79 -5.46 8.41
C GLY A 45 3.59 -5.12 7.17
N LEU A 46 3.12 -5.52 6.00
CA LEU A 46 3.73 -5.18 4.71
C LEU A 46 2.75 -4.34 3.87
N ALA A 47 3.04 -3.06 3.73
CA ALA A 47 2.35 -2.17 2.81
C ALA A 47 3.02 -2.25 1.43
N LEU A 48 2.25 -2.47 0.39
CA LEU A 48 2.80 -2.62 -0.96
C LEU A 48 1.95 -1.93 -2.03
N ALA A 49 2.63 -1.38 -3.05
CA ALA A 49 1.99 -0.79 -4.22
C ALA A 49 1.60 -1.90 -5.22
N GLY A 50 0.43 -2.50 -5.02
CA GLY A 50 -0.05 -3.59 -5.86
C GLY A 50 -1.47 -4.02 -5.52
N PHE A 51 -2.05 -4.80 -6.41
CA PHE A 51 -3.40 -5.30 -6.28
C PHE A 51 -3.41 -6.60 -5.48
N LEU A 52 -4.08 -6.58 -4.35
CA LEU A 52 -4.29 -7.74 -3.49
C LEU A 52 -5.63 -8.43 -3.81
N ASP A 53 -5.77 -9.65 -3.38
CA ASP A 53 -7.07 -10.32 -3.31
C ASP A 53 -7.90 -9.74 -2.13
N PRO A 54 -9.24 -9.99 -2.06
CA PRO A 54 -10.08 -9.42 -1.01
C PRO A 54 -9.68 -9.80 0.42
N THR A 55 -8.96 -10.91 0.60
CA THR A 55 -8.47 -11.38 1.90
C THR A 55 -7.08 -10.86 2.26
N CYS A 56 -6.44 -10.10 1.36
CA CYS A 56 -5.07 -9.59 1.49
C CYS A 56 -4.04 -10.72 1.77
N GLU A 57 -4.17 -11.82 1.07
CA GLU A 57 -3.27 -12.98 1.20
C GLU A 57 -2.36 -13.15 -0.01
N VAL A 58 -2.91 -12.81 -1.20
CA VAL A 58 -2.27 -13.01 -2.49
C VAL A 58 -2.04 -11.67 -3.17
N VAL A 59 -0.81 -11.42 -3.59
CA VAL A 59 -0.49 -10.32 -4.50
C VAL A 59 -0.87 -10.77 -5.91
N ARG A 60 -2.00 -10.27 -6.42
CA ARG A 60 -2.47 -10.59 -7.78
C ARG A 60 -1.57 -10.00 -8.84
N PHE A 61 -1.23 -8.73 -8.67
CA PHE A 61 -0.39 -7.98 -9.59
C PHE A 61 0.20 -6.76 -8.89
N ALA A 62 1.49 -6.53 -9.07
CA ALA A 62 2.16 -5.33 -8.59
C ALA A 62 3.01 -4.75 -9.74
N PRO A 63 2.69 -3.54 -10.26
CA PRO A 63 3.36 -2.99 -11.46
C PRO A 63 4.88 -2.86 -11.31
N HIS A 64 5.34 -2.51 -10.12
CA HIS A 64 6.74 -2.19 -9.81
C HIS A 64 7.41 -3.19 -8.86
N LEU A 65 6.79 -4.36 -8.64
CA LEU A 65 7.33 -5.45 -7.83
C LEU A 65 7.27 -6.75 -8.63
N PRO A 66 8.09 -7.75 -8.30
CA PRO A 66 8.19 -8.99 -9.09
C PRO A 66 7.01 -9.94 -8.89
N TRP A 67 6.15 -9.69 -7.92
CA TRP A 67 5.06 -10.59 -7.56
C TRP A 67 3.90 -10.59 -8.56
N ARG A 68 3.49 -11.80 -8.98
CA ARG A 68 2.33 -12.07 -9.85
C ARG A 68 1.64 -13.33 -9.35
N HIS A 69 0.37 -13.23 -8.92
CA HIS A 69 -0.40 -14.33 -8.34
C HIS A 69 0.37 -15.04 -7.21
N ALA A 70 1.12 -14.28 -6.40
CA ALA A 70 2.03 -14.79 -5.40
C ALA A 70 1.39 -14.80 -4.01
N LYS A 71 1.51 -15.92 -3.30
CA LYS A 71 1.05 -16.10 -1.91
C LYS A 71 2.04 -15.50 -0.91
N VAL A 72 2.29 -14.21 -1.03
CA VAL A 72 3.34 -13.50 -0.28
C VAL A 72 3.13 -13.59 1.23
N ARG A 73 1.88 -13.48 1.70
CA ARG A 73 1.58 -13.61 3.14
C ARG A 73 2.00 -14.96 3.69
N GLU A 74 1.63 -16.05 3.01
CA GLU A 74 1.97 -17.41 3.42
C GLU A 74 3.47 -17.62 3.42
N SER A 75 4.15 -17.24 2.33
CA SER A 75 5.60 -17.37 2.19
C SER A 75 6.36 -16.63 3.29
N LEU A 76 6.07 -15.34 3.50
CA LEU A 76 6.74 -14.55 4.53
C LEU A 76 6.41 -15.02 5.94
N SER A 77 5.16 -15.45 6.21
CA SER A 77 4.81 -15.99 7.53
C SER A 77 5.59 -17.26 7.86
N GLN A 78 5.81 -18.14 6.87
CA GLN A 78 6.61 -19.35 7.04
C GLN A 78 8.09 -19.02 7.27
N LYS A 79 8.66 -18.12 6.47
CA LYS A 79 10.07 -17.73 6.56
C LYS A 79 10.40 -17.03 7.88
N LEU A 80 9.51 -16.18 8.36
CA LEU A 80 9.68 -15.40 9.60
C LEU A 80 9.24 -16.14 10.87
N GLY A 81 8.44 -17.20 10.73
CA GLY A 81 7.85 -17.91 11.86
C GLY A 81 6.89 -17.03 12.68
N MET A 82 6.24 -16.03 12.04
CA MET A 82 5.37 -15.09 12.73
C MET A 82 4.21 -14.63 11.85
N HIS A 83 3.25 -13.91 12.47
CA HIS A 83 2.11 -13.38 11.75
C HIS A 83 2.53 -12.24 10.82
N VAL A 84 2.18 -12.38 9.53
CA VAL A 84 2.37 -11.34 8.51
C VAL A 84 1.01 -10.90 7.99
N ARG A 85 0.81 -9.59 7.86
CA ARG A 85 -0.36 -8.99 7.23
C ARG A 85 0.07 -8.17 6.02
N LEU A 86 -0.62 -8.34 4.90
CA LEU A 86 -0.43 -7.51 3.72
C LEU A 86 -1.52 -6.45 3.64
N GLU A 87 -1.17 -5.29 3.12
CA GLU A 87 -2.13 -4.26 2.81
C GLU A 87 -1.63 -3.42 1.61
N HIS A 88 -2.56 -2.81 0.90
CA HIS A 88 -2.23 -1.80 -0.10
C HIS A 88 -1.64 -0.56 0.58
N ASP A 89 -0.66 0.09 -0.05
CA ASP A 89 0.08 1.22 0.54
C ASP A 89 -0.82 2.41 0.92
N ALA A 90 -1.76 2.82 0.04
CA ALA A 90 -2.71 3.88 0.35
C ALA A 90 -3.67 3.50 1.49
N ASN A 91 -4.09 2.23 1.56
CA ASN A 91 -4.92 1.73 2.65
C ASN A 91 -4.15 1.73 3.98
N SER A 92 -2.88 1.33 3.95
CA SER A 92 -2.01 1.37 5.14
C SER A 92 -1.82 2.79 5.65
N ALA A 93 -1.62 3.76 4.73
CA ALA A 93 -1.49 5.16 5.09
C ALA A 93 -2.79 5.72 5.67
N ALA A 94 -3.95 5.42 5.06
CA ALA A 94 -5.25 5.80 5.60
C ALA A 94 -5.50 5.20 6.99
N TRP A 95 -5.15 3.93 7.19
CA TRP A 95 -5.25 3.29 8.49
C TRP A 95 -4.37 3.98 9.55
N GLY A 96 -3.15 4.39 9.17
CA GLY A 96 -2.27 5.17 10.03
C GLY A 96 -2.90 6.52 10.42
N GLU A 97 -3.51 7.23 9.46
CA GLU A 97 -4.23 8.48 9.72
C GLU A 97 -5.47 8.29 10.62
N TRP A 98 -6.16 7.16 10.49
CA TRP A 98 -7.27 6.82 11.37
C TRP A 98 -6.81 6.50 12.80
N CYS A 99 -5.72 5.77 12.95
CA CYS A 99 -5.20 5.40 14.27
C CYS A 99 -4.54 6.59 14.99
N PHE A 100 -3.74 7.39 14.27
CA PHE A 100 -2.79 8.32 14.88
C PHE A 100 -2.90 9.76 14.37
N GLY A 101 -3.56 9.99 13.23
CA GLY A 101 -3.56 11.26 12.52
C GLY A 101 -4.92 11.94 12.40
N ALA A 102 -5.12 12.59 11.26
CA ALA A 102 -6.28 13.44 10.98
C ALA A 102 -7.61 12.68 10.83
N GLY A 103 -7.57 11.37 10.58
CA GLY A 103 -8.75 10.51 10.46
C GLY A 103 -9.35 10.06 11.80
N ARG A 104 -8.74 10.40 12.93
CA ARG A 104 -9.21 9.97 14.25
C ARG A 104 -10.60 10.48 14.57
N GLY A 105 -11.50 9.56 14.93
CA GLY A 105 -12.87 9.88 15.31
C GLY A 105 -13.82 10.16 14.13
N ALA A 106 -13.34 10.06 12.89
CA ALA A 106 -14.19 10.13 11.71
C ALA A 106 -14.63 8.72 11.33
N GLU A 107 -15.94 8.50 11.19
CA GLU A 107 -16.55 7.21 10.85
C GLU A 107 -16.50 6.94 9.35
N ASP A 108 -16.87 7.95 8.55
CA ASP A 108 -16.89 7.91 7.09
C ASP A 108 -16.02 9.03 6.53
N TRP A 109 -14.98 8.69 5.77
CA TRP A 109 -14.05 9.68 5.20
C TRP A 109 -13.22 9.09 4.06
N VAL A 110 -12.55 9.96 3.33
CA VAL A 110 -11.69 9.59 2.20
C VAL A 110 -10.27 10.08 2.44
N PHE A 111 -9.31 9.21 2.21
CA PHE A 111 -7.89 9.53 2.15
C PHE A 111 -7.45 9.68 0.70
N PHE A 112 -6.67 10.71 0.40
CA PHE A 112 -5.98 10.88 -0.88
C PHE A 112 -4.48 11.03 -0.64
N ALA A 113 -3.70 10.14 -1.23
CA ALA A 113 -2.25 10.24 -1.32
C ALA A 113 -1.89 10.84 -2.68
N VAL A 114 -1.48 12.10 -2.71
CA VAL A 114 -1.06 12.80 -3.92
C VAL A 114 0.46 12.83 -3.96
N GLY A 115 1.05 12.02 -4.85
CA GLY A 115 2.49 11.87 -5.05
C GLY A 115 2.81 11.72 -6.54
N THR A 116 3.65 10.77 -6.90
CA THR A 116 3.90 10.37 -8.30
C THR A 116 2.59 10.06 -9.04
N GLY A 117 1.67 9.33 -8.41
CA GLY A 117 0.30 9.11 -8.83
C GLY A 117 -0.70 9.64 -7.80
N ILE A 118 -1.94 9.15 -7.87
CA ILE A 118 -2.99 9.42 -6.88
C ILE A 118 -3.53 8.08 -6.36
N GLY A 119 -3.14 7.72 -5.15
CA GLY A 119 -3.78 6.66 -4.37
C GLY A 119 -4.94 7.22 -3.55
N ALA A 120 -5.94 6.38 -3.27
CA ALA A 120 -7.02 6.78 -2.39
C ALA A 120 -7.63 5.60 -1.64
N THR A 121 -8.15 5.89 -0.46
CA THR A 121 -8.85 4.93 0.38
C THR A 121 -10.16 5.54 0.86
N LEU A 122 -11.23 4.76 0.80
CA LEU A 122 -12.51 5.09 1.41
C LEU A 122 -12.63 4.31 2.73
N MET A 123 -12.82 5.04 3.81
CA MET A 123 -13.19 4.47 5.12
C MET A 123 -14.69 4.62 5.30
N THR A 124 -15.36 3.55 5.70
CA THR A 124 -16.78 3.56 6.03
C THR A 124 -17.01 2.71 7.26
N HIS A 125 -17.76 3.23 8.25
CA HIS A 125 -18.02 2.51 9.50
C HIS A 125 -16.73 1.96 10.13
N ASP A 126 -15.72 2.82 10.24
CA ASP A 126 -14.38 2.50 10.80
C ASP A 126 -13.65 1.36 10.06
N THR A 127 -14.03 1.10 8.80
CA THR A 127 -13.48 -0.01 8.01
C THR A 127 -13.01 0.47 6.63
N ILE A 128 -11.90 -0.06 6.16
CA ILE A 128 -11.43 0.17 4.79
C ILE A 128 -12.40 -0.48 3.80
N TYR A 129 -13.03 0.33 2.95
CA TYR A 129 -13.88 -0.16 1.88
C TYR A 129 -13.06 -0.74 0.74
N ARG A 130 -13.21 -2.03 0.46
CA ARG A 130 -12.43 -2.74 -0.56
C ARG A 130 -13.23 -3.12 -1.80
N GLY A 131 -14.56 -2.89 -1.78
CA GLY A 131 -15.45 -3.39 -2.83
C GLY A 131 -15.46 -4.91 -2.93
N ALA A 132 -16.14 -5.43 -3.95
CA ALA A 132 -16.31 -6.87 -4.14
C ALA A 132 -15.00 -7.60 -4.52
N PHE A 133 -14.02 -6.90 -5.06
CA PHE A 133 -12.81 -7.51 -5.62
C PHE A 133 -11.51 -7.13 -4.88
N GLY A 134 -11.60 -6.36 -3.79
CA GLY A 134 -10.46 -5.97 -2.98
C GLY A 134 -9.67 -4.76 -3.51
N THR A 135 -10.11 -4.12 -4.58
CA THR A 135 -9.36 -3.06 -5.30
C THR A 135 -10.05 -1.68 -5.32
N ALA A 136 -11.14 -1.52 -4.57
CA ALA A 136 -11.84 -0.23 -4.51
C ALA A 136 -11.35 0.62 -3.33
N PRO A 137 -11.49 1.96 -3.43
CA PRO A 137 -11.83 2.73 -4.63
C PRO A 137 -10.58 3.24 -5.34
N GLU A 138 -10.48 3.11 -6.62
CA GLU A 138 -9.40 3.66 -7.45
C GLU A 138 -9.72 5.11 -7.86
N PHE A 139 -9.81 6.05 -6.91
CA PHE A 139 -10.25 7.44 -7.18
C PHE A 139 -9.30 8.24 -8.06
N GLY A 140 -8.00 7.91 -8.07
CA GLY A 140 -7.06 8.49 -9.03
C GLY A 140 -7.45 8.22 -10.48
N HIS A 141 -8.23 7.17 -10.72
CA HIS A 141 -8.66 6.74 -12.04
C HIS A 141 -10.13 7.05 -12.38
N ILE A 142 -10.80 7.93 -11.62
CA ILE A 142 -12.09 8.49 -12.04
C ILE A 142 -11.88 9.43 -13.23
N VAL A 143 -12.79 9.40 -14.18
CA VAL A 143 -12.72 10.25 -15.37
C VAL A 143 -13.25 11.65 -15.03
N VAL A 144 -12.36 12.64 -15.01
CA VAL A 144 -12.67 14.04 -14.74
C VAL A 144 -12.70 14.89 -16.01
N VAL A 145 -12.02 14.45 -17.08
CA VAL A 145 -12.02 15.09 -18.40
C VAL A 145 -12.40 14.05 -19.45
N PRO A 146 -13.65 14.00 -19.91
CA PRO A 146 -14.07 13.07 -20.95
C PRO A 146 -13.18 13.16 -22.20
N ASN A 147 -12.73 12.02 -22.71
CA ASN A 147 -11.80 11.91 -23.85
C ASN A 147 -10.45 12.64 -23.69
N GLY A 148 -10.07 12.96 -22.46
CA GLY A 148 -8.84 13.68 -22.11
C GLY A 148 -7.56 12.85 -22.29
N ARG A 149 -6.52 13.17 -21.49
CA ARG A 149 -5.19 12.55 -21.54
C ARG A 149 -5.26 11.02 -21.36
N GLN A 150 -4.44 10.29 -22.11
CA GLN A 150 -4.32 8.84 -21.97
C GLN A 150 -3.79 8.48 -20.58
N CYS A 151 -4.38 7.49 -19.92
CA CYS A 151 -3.95 6.97 -18.63
C CYS A 151 -3.38 5.56 -18.77
N SER A 152 -2.39 5.22 -17.93
CA SER A 152 -1.77 3.88 -17.86
C SER A 152 -2.77 2.77 -17.51
N CYS A 153 -3.90 3.10 -16.87
CA CYS A 153 -4.98 2.15 -16.59
C CYS A 153 -5.83 1.76 -17.82
N GLY A 154 -5.50 2.29 -19.01
CA GLY A 154 -6.22 2.04 -20.27
C GLY A 154 -7.35 3.03 -20.56
N LYS A 155 -7.80 3.81 -19.58
CA LYS A 155 -8.83 4.85 -19.74
C LYS A 155 -8.24 6.18 -20.24
N ARG A 156 -9.11 7.16 -20.51
CA ARG A 156 -8.73 8.54 -20.85
C ARG A 156 -9.40 9.49 -19.88
N GLY A 157 -8.66 10.55 -19.48
CA GLY A 157 -9.19 11.64 -18.68
C GLY A 157 -9.24 11.37 -17.17
N CYS A 158 -8.47 10.42 -16.68
CA CYS A 158 -8.38 10.11 -15.24
C CYS A 158 -7.83 11.29 -14.45
N LEU A 159 -8.31 11.49 -13.22
CA LEU A 159 -7.88 12.55 -12.29
C LEU A 159 -6.35 12.59 -12.13
N GLU A 160 -5.73 11.44 -11.98
CA GLU A 160 -4.28 11.30 -11.83
C GLU A 160 -3.49 11.99 -12.96
N ARG A 161 -4.02 11.98 -14.19
CA ARG A 161 -3.37 12.61 -15.35
C ARG A 161 -3.39 14.14 -15.33
N TYR A 162 -4.04 14.76 -14.34
CA TYR A 162 -4.18 16.21 -14.22
C TYR A 162 -3.72 16.75 -12.86
N ALA A 163 -3.80 15.95 -11.81
CA ALA A 163 -3.60 16.40 -10.43
C ALA A 163 -2.50 15.66 -9.66
N SER A 164 -1.78 14.70 -10.28
CA SER A 164 -0.62 14.05 -9.65
C SER A 164 0.65 14.87 -9.81
N GLY A 165 1.68 14.54 -9.02
CA GLY A 165 3.01 15.15 -9.13
C GLY A 165 3.63 14.95 -10.52
N THR A 166 3.44 13.80 -11.16
CA THR A 166 3.92 13.55 -12.53
C THR A 166 3.09 14.28 -13.60
N ALA A 167 1.88 14.71 -13.29
CA ALA A 167 1.03 15.46 -14.22
C ALA A 167 1.27 16.97 -14.18
N LEU A 168 1.91 17.50 -13.13
CA LEU A 168 2.17 18.96 -12.98
C LEU A 168 2.91 19.58 -14.14
N PRO A 169 4.02 19.00 -14.67
CA PRO A 169 4.73 19.60 -15.82
C PRO A 169 3.88 19.72 -17.09
N ASP A 170 2.89 18.83 -17.26
CA ASP A 170 1.99 18.84 -18.41
C ASP A 170 0.79 19.78 -18.23
N THR A 171 0.63 20.37 -17.03
CA THR A 171 -0.54 21.16 -16.64
C THR A 171 -0.19 22.66 -16.51
N CYS A 172 1.07 22.98 -16.27
CA CYS A 172 1.67 24.31 -16.28
C CYS A 172 2.31 24.59 -17.62
#